data_de90c681f88251c28e88f8181fa88566
#
_entry.id   de90c681f88251c28e88f8181fa88566
#
_cell.length_a   1.000
_cell.length_b   1.000
_cell.length_c   1.000
_cell.angle_alpha   90.00
_cell.angle_beta   90.00
_cell.angle_gamma   90.00
#
_symmetry.space_group_name_H-M   'P 1'
#
loop_
_entity.id
_entity.type
_entity.pdbx_description
1 polymer ?
#
loop_
_entity_poly.entity_id
_entity_poly.type
_entity_poly.pdbx_seq_one_letter_code
_entity_poly.pdbx_strand_id
1 'polypeptide(L)'
;KRQLEDRLFAQLEEKVYPDTPTGPEYALVRYSAGSAADPQQRRPNWNRSFELSSDRPVGGVLLLHGMSDSPYSLRALGETLNGLGYQVLGLRLPGHGTAPSGLASVRWEDMAAAARLGMEHLAARVGQKPIHIIGYSTGAPLAINFALDAGQGSASPIPASLVLISPAIGVSPAAALAVWKRRLALLPGLGRYAWLQIQPEFDPYKYNSFATKAAEQVHRMTRVVSERIAALGGSGSSRKLPPTLVLKSAVDATVSTDAVVDGFLKHLLPDRHELVLFDINRYAVKSTLLVDDPGPLTARVMTDATLPFAVTLVTNEDPESTMVVARQKVPFSAEVSMLERLDTAWPRGVISLSHVALPFPPDDPLYGERPPGNEDVLFLGQMSLQGERGLLKLPADWLLRLRHNPFYAYLERRV
;
A
#
# COMPACT_ATOMS: atom_id res chain seq x y z
N LYS A 1 -19.37 -2.97 14.58
CA LYS A 1 -18.20 -3.51 13.89
C LYS A 1 -17.29 -4.33 14.83
N ARG A 2 -16.87 -3.80 15.99
CA ARG A 2 -16.02 -4.52 16.97
C ARG A 2 -16.59 -5.91 17.30
N GLN A 3 -17.86 -6.04 17.62
CA GLN A 3 -18.50 -7.33 17.90
C GLN A 3 -18.41 -8.35 16.75
N LEU A 4 -18.47 -7.90 15.49
CA LEU A 4 -18.27 -8.78 14.33
C LEU A 4 -16.82 -9.23 14.21
N GLU A 5 -15.86 -8.34 14.45
CA GLU A 5 -14.46 -8.70 14.49
C GLU A 5 -14.15 -9.67 15.62
N ASP A 6 -14.69 -9.44 16.81
CA ASP A 6 -14.52 -10.35 17.95
C ASP A 6 -15.02 -11.76 17.64
N ARG A 7 -16.18 -11.88 16.99
CA ARG A 7 -16.70 -13.18 16.53
C ARG A 7 -15.79 -13.85 15.50
N LEU A 8 -15.26 -13.08 14.53
CA LEU A 8 -14.35 -13.62 13.51
C LEU A 8 -13.06 -14.14 14.13
N PHE A 9 -12.48 -13.39 15.07
CA PHE A 9 -11.24 -13.83 15.73
C PHE A 9 -11.50 -14.99 16.70
N ALA A 10 -12.66 -15.06 17.37
CA ALA A 10 -13.07 -16.21 18.13
C ALA A 10 -13.24 -17.47 17.26
N GLN A 11 -13.81 -17.34 16.06
CA GLN A 11 -13.88 -18.44 15.10
C GLN A 11 -12.50 -18.92 14.62
N LEU A 12 -11.54 -18.01 14.48
CA LEU A 12 -10.16 -18.37 14.14
C LEU A 12 -9.54 -19.19 15.26
N GLU A 13 -9.73 -18.77 16.51
CA GLU A 13 -9.26 -19.47 17.71
C GLU A 13 -9.92 -20.84 17.87
N GLU A 14 -11.20 -20.95 17.55
CA GLU A 14 -11.97 -22.19 17.68
C GLU A 14 -11.68 -23.21 16.57
N LYS A 15 -11.46 -22.75 15.32
CA LYS A 15 -11.45 -23.60 14.13
C LYS A 15 -10.09 -23.80 13.46
N VAL A 16 -9.14 -22.91 13.70
CA VAL A 16 -7.84 -22.96 13.02
C VAL A 16 -6.72 -23.34 13.97
N TYR A 17 -6.65 -22.71 15.13
CA TYR A 17 -5.58 -22.97 16.09
C TYR A 17 -5.58 -24.42 16.61
N PRO A 18 -6.71 -25.06 16.93
CA PRO A 18 -6.71 -26.44 17.44
C PRO A 18 -6.24 -27.47 16.43
N ASP A 19 -6.47 -27.19 15.12
CA ASP A 19 -6.07 -28.07 14.02
C ASP A 19 -4.63 -27.81 13.56
N THR A 20 -3.95 -26.80 14.13
CA THR A 20 -2.57 -26.47 13.78
C THR A 20 -1.61 -27.06 14.83
N PRO A 21 -0.67 -27.94 14.41
CA PRO A 21 0.30 -28.52 15.32
C PRO A 21 1.16 -27.46 16.01
N THR A 22 1.62 -27.79 17.21
CA THR A 22 2.52 -26.97 18.04
C THR A 22 3.83 -27.71 18.27
N GLY A 23 4.91 -26.97 18.52
CA GLY A 23 6.24 -27.53 18.78
C GLY A 23 7.34 -26.72 18.11
N PRO A 24 8.62 -27.06 18.35
CA PRO A 24 9.76 -26.34 17.79
C PRO A 24 9.79 -26.27 16.27
N GLU A 25 9.31 -27.31 15.57
CA GLU A 25 9.20 -27.39 14.12
C GLU A 25 8.15 -26.44 13.55
N TYR A 26 7.22 -25.96 14.38
CA TYR A 26 6.16 -25.01 14.04
C TYR A 26 6.43 -23.59 14.58
N ALA A 27 7.65 -23.31 15.02
CA ALA A 27 8.03 -22.04 15.66
C ALA A 27 7.77 -20.78 14.82
N LEU A 28 7.67 -20.92 13.48
CA LEU A 28 7.38 -19.84 12.55
C LEU A 28 6.02 -19.99 11.85
N VAL A 29 5.13 -20.85 12.34
CA VAL A 29 3.80 -21.01 11.76
C VAL A 29 2.82 -20.06 12.45
N ARG A 30 2.24 -19.13 11.70
CA ARG A 30 1.34 -18.07 12.18
C ARG A 30 0.18 -18.57 13.04
N TYR A 31 -0.33 -19.76 12.77
CA TYR A 31 -1.49 -20.34 13.47
C TYR A 31 -1.12 -21.38 14.52
N SER A 32 0.17 -21.65 14.70
CA SER A 32 0.66 -22.49 15.80
C SER A 32 0.67 -21.66 17.09
N ALA A 33 -0.14 -22.06 18.06
CA ALA A 33 -0.29 -21.33 19.31
C ALA A 33 1.06 -21.16 20.02
N GLY A 34 1.39 -19.91 20.37
CA GLY A 34 2.64 -19.57 21.03
C GLY A 34 3.89 -19.52 20.13
N SER A 35 3.75 -19.68 18.80
CA SER A 35 4.86 -19.51 17.88
C SER A 35 5.32 -18.04 17.81
N ALA A 36 6.55 -17.79 17.37
CA ALA A 36 7.05 -16.42 17.18
C ALA A 36 6.25 -15.63 16.13
N ALA A 37 5.59 -16.32 15.19
CA ALA A 37 4.72 -15.73 14.18
C ALA A 37 3.26 -15.59 14.61
N ASP A 38 2.88 -16.11 15.78
CA ASP A 38 1.51 -16.05 16.28
C ASP A 38 1.08 -14.61 16.64
N PRO A 39 0.07 -14.04 15.92
CA PRO A 39 -0.41 -12.69 16.22
C PRO A 39 -1.02 -12.53 17.60
N GLN A 40 -1.44 -13.62 18.26
CA GLN A 40 -2.01 -13.57 19.59
C GLN A 40 -0.95 -13.30 20.67
N GLN A 41 0.33 -13.59 20.40
CA GLN A 41 1.45 -13.22 21.26
C GLN A 41 1.75 -11.73 21.23
N ARG A 42 1.15 -10.97 20.33
CA ARG A 42 1.41 -9.54 20.13
C ARG A 42 0.27 -8.69 20.64
N ARG A 43 0.58 -7.72 21.48
CA ARG A 43 -0.40 -6.80 22.07
C ARG A 43 -0.06 -5.36 21.70
N PRO A 44 -0.98 -4.62 21.07
CA PRO A 44 -2.28 -5.06 20.51
C PRO A 44 -2.10 -5.95 19.25
N ASN A 45 -3.12 -6.76 18.96
CA ASN A 45 -3.16 -7.54 17.72
C ASN A 45 -3.56 -6.63 16.53
N TRP A 46 -2.59 -6.15 15.81
CA TRP A 46 -2.75 -5.21 14.68
C TRP A 46 -3.41 -5.83 13.42
N ASN A 47 -3.78 -7.10 13.45
CA ASN A 47 -4.67 -7.67 12.44
C ASN A 47 -6.11 -7.19 12.58
N ARG A 48 -6.47 -6.62 13.70
CA ARG A 48 -7.78 -6.02 13.97
C ARG A 48 -7.83 -4.57 13.53
N SER A 49 -9.03 -4.06 13.28
CA SER A 49 -9.20 -2.62 13.19
C SER A 49 -8.81 -1.96 14.49
N PHE A 50 -8.08 -0.86 14.39
CA PHE A 50 -7.69 -0.07 15.55
C PHE A 50 -8.22 1.37 15.44
N GLU A 51 -8.40 1.98 16.57
CA GLU A 51 -8.82 3.38 16.69
C GLU A 51 -7.89 4.07 17.69
N LEU A 52 -7.18 5.11 17.23
CA LEU A 52 -6.37 5.97 18.06
C LEU A 52 -7.15 7.26 18.29
N SER A 53 -7.53 7.46 19.53
CA SER A 53 -8.43 8.57 19.91
C SER A 53 -7.66 9.81 20.30
N SER A 54 -8.23 10.97 19.96
CA SER A 54 -7.82 12.27 20.44
C SER A 54 -8.98 12.92 21.20
N ASP A 55 -8.71 13.50 22.36
CA ASP A 55 -9.74 14.19 23.16
C ASP A 55 -10.31 15.42 22.47
N ARG A 56 -9.48 16.10 21.67
CA ARG A 56 -9.85 17.27 20.87
C ARG A 56 -9.36 17.11 19.45
N PRO A 57 -9.96 16.21 18.66
CA PRO A 57 -9.45 15.89 17.35
C PRO A 57 -9.41 17.13 16.45
N VAL A 58 -8.30 17.34 15.75
CA VAL A 58 -8.18 18.40 14.71
C VAL A 58 -8.84 17.97 13.41
N GLY A 59 -9.00 16.67 13.19
CA GLY A 59 -9.63 16.03 12.04
C GLY A 59 -9.70 14.51 12.23
N GLY A 60 -10.15 13.80 11.19
CA GLY A 60 -10.18 12.35 11.14
C GLY A 60 -9.26 11.81 10.05
N VAL A 61 -8.71 10.62 10.26
CA VAL A 61 -7.92 9.89 9.25
C VAL A 61 -8.40 8.45 9.15
N LEU A 62 -8.81 8.03 7.94
CA LEU A 62 -9.11 6.64 7.61
C LEU A 62 -7.91 6.01 6.92
N LEU A 63 -7.39 4.92 7.49
CA LEU A 63 -6.29 4.15 6.95
C LEU A 63 -6.82 2.86 6.30
N LEU A 64 -6.51 2.65 5.00
CA LEU A 64 -6.93 1.50 4.21
C LEU A 64 -5.68 0.75 3.71
N HIS A 65 -5.46 -0.45 4.21
CA HIS A 65 -4.29 -1.29 3.90
C HIS A 65 -4.39 -2.00 2.53
N GLY A 66 -3.29 -2.65 2.13
CA GLY A 66 -3.18 -3.42 0.89
C GLY A 66 -3.83 -4.80 0.92
N MET A 67 -3.91 -5.44 -0.26
CA MET A 67 -4.33 -6.84 -0.38
C MET A 67 -3.28 -7.75 0.27
N SER A 68 -3.73 -8.80 0.94
CA SER A 68 -2.96 -9.70 1.81
C SER A 68 -2.38 -9.08 3.09
N ASP A 69 -2.47 -7.77 3.26
CA ASP A 69 -2.00 -7.03 4.43
C ASP A 69 -3.03 -7.01 5.58
N SER A 70 -2.69 -6.28 6.61
CA SER A 70 -3.55 -5.93 7.73
C SER A 70 -3.40 -4.44 8.07
N PRO A 71 -4.19 -3.89 8.99
CA PRO A 71 -4.02 -2.50 9.45
C PRO A 71 -2.61 -2.17 9.96
N TYR A 72 -1.81 -3.16 10.32
CA TYR A 72 -0.41 -2.99 10.71
C TYR A 72 0.41 -2.17 9.74
N SER A 73 0.19 -2.35 8.43
CA SER A 73 1.01 -1.68 7.40
C SER A 73 0.95 -0.15 7.44
N LEU A 74 -0.12 0.42 7.98
CA LEU A 74 -0.27 1.88 8.11
C LEU A 74 -0.26 2.35 9.58
N ARG A 75 0.12 1.45 10.52
CA ARG A 75 0.15 1.74 11.95
C ARG A 75 1.06 2.92 12.28
N ALA A 76 2.29 2.91 11.78
CA ALA A 76 3.27 3.96 12.09
C ALA A 76 2.76 5.35 11.68
N LEU A 77 2.24 5.51 10.44
CA LEU A 77 1.59 6.75 10.03
C LEU A 77 0.39 7.12 10.91
N GLY A 78 -0.39 6.11 11.31
CA GLY A 78 -1.52 6.34 12.20
C GLY A 78 -1.10 6.87 13.56
N GLU A 79 -0.04 6.34 14.15
CA GLU A 79 0.51 6.78 15.44
C GLU A 79 1.06 8.20 15.34
N THR A 80 1.80 8.54 14.27
CA THR A 80 2.28 9.90 14.03
C THR A 80 1.14 10.90 13.89
N LEU A 81 0.13 10.59 13.07
CA LEU A 81 -1.02 11.48 12.86
C LEU A 81 -1.86 11.64 14.13
N ASN A 82 -2.00 10.59 14.93
CA ASN A 82 -2.67 10.70 16.23
C ASN A 82 -1.87 11.59 17.19
N GLY A 83 -0.53 11.49 17.19
CA GLY A 83 0.34 12.41 17.94
C GLY A 83 0.17 13.87 17.52
N LEU A 84 -0.22 14.13 16.28
CA LEU A 84 -0.58 15.46 15.76
C LEU A 84 -2.05 15.87 16.06
N GLY A 85 -2.79 15.04 16.80
CA GLY A 85 -4.14 15.35 17.26
C GLY A 85 -5.27 14.84 16.37
N TYR A 86 -4.99 14.00 15.36
CA TYR A 86 -6.05 13.40 14.55
C TYR A 86 -6.71 12.22 15.26
N GLN A 87 -8.02 12.07 15.03
CA GLN A 87 -8.74 10.83 15.31
C GLN A 87 -8.45 9.83 14.19
N VAL A 88 -7.79 8.71 14.48
CA VAL A 88 -7.34 7.75 13.47
C VAL A 88 -8.12 6.45 13.54
N LEU A 89 -8.55 5.96 12.38
CA LEU A 89 -9.17 4.64 12.23
C LEU A 89 -8.36 3.79 11.24
N GLY A 90 -7.60 2.81 11.74
CA GLY A 90 -7.00 1.75 10.93
C GLY A 90 -8.02 0.65 10.68
N LEU A 91 -8.53 0.57 9.45
CA LEU A 91 -9.64 -0.29 9.09
C LEU A 91 -9.15 -1.66 8.61
N ARG A 92 -9.50 -2.75 9.28
CA ARG A 92 -9.36 -4.10 8.72
C ARG A 92 -10.38 -4.31 7.60
N LEU A 93 -9.90 -4.57 6.40
CA LEU A 93 -10.75 -4.88 5.25
C LEU A 93 -11.34 -6.31 5.37
N PRO A 94 -12.55 -6.54 4.85
CA PRO A 94 -13.14 -7.88 4.76
C PRO A 94 -12.18 -8.90 4.12
N GLY A 95 -12.14 -10.11 4.66
CA GLY A 95 -11.25 -11.19 4.20
C GLY A 95 -9.81 -11.14 4.72
N HIS A 96 -9.43 -10.08 5.43
CA HIS A 96 -8.05 -9.87 5.90
C HIS A 96 -7.89 -10.10 7.41
N GLY A 97 -6.63 -10.24 7.86
CA GLY A 97 -6.24 -10.29 9.26
C GLY A 97 -6.55 -11.61 9.98
N THR A 98 -7.24 -12.55 9.36
CA THR A 98 -7.58 -13.87 9.93
C THR A 98 -6.82 -14.99 9.22
N ALA A 99 -7.40 -15.62 8.20
CA ALA A 99 -6.77 -16.68 7.43
C ALA A 99 -6.81 -16.37 5.92
N PRO A 100 -5.83 -16.83 5.12
CA PRO A 100 -5.78 -16.59 3.67
C PRO A 100 -7.03 -17.05 2.92
N SER A 101 -7.76 -18.03 3.45
CA SER A 101 -9.05 -18.50 2.92
C SER A 101 -10.10 -17.39 2.85
N GLY A 102 -10.00 -16.36 3.70
CA GLY A 102 -10.84 -15.16 3.61
C GLY A 102 -10.71 -14.44 2.26
N LEU A 103 -9.55 -14.47 1.64
CA LEU A 103 -9.31 -13.89 0.31
C LEU A 103 -9.96 -14.71 -0.82
N ALA A 104 -10.27 -15.97 -0.60
CA ALA A 104 -10.93 -16.82 -1.59
C ALA A 104 -12.43 -16.48 -1.79
N SER A 105 -13.02 -15.76 -0.84
CA SER A 105 -14.43 -15.35 -0.87
C SER A 105 -14.66 -13.84 -0.92
N VAL A 106 -13.59 -13.03 -0.79
CA VAL A 106 -13.68 -11.57 -0.73
C VAL A 106 -14.30 -10.97 -1.99
N ARG A 107 -15.06 -9.88 -1.80
CA ARG A 107 -15.58 -9.03 -2.87
C ARG A 107 -15.10 -7.61 -2.64
N TRP A 108 -14.73 -6.92 -3.72
CA TRP A 108 -14.27 -5.53 -3.61
C TRP A 108 -15.38 -4.59 -3.15
N GLU A 109 -16.64 -4.91 -3.49
CA GLU A 109 -17.82 -4.14 -3.05
C GLU A 109 -17.99 -4.18 -1.52
N ASP A 110 -17.66 -5.32 -0.88
CA ASP A 110 -17.69 -5.45 0.58
C ASP A 110 -16.57 -4.61 1.24
N MET A 111 -15.40 -4.53 0.59
CA MET A 111 -14.32 -3.65 1.05
C MET A 111 -14.71 -2.17 0.90
N ALA A 112 -15.36 -1.79 -0.21
CA ALA A 112 -15.85 -0.42 -0.42
C ALA A 112 -16.94 -0.05 0.60
N ALA A 113 -17.85 -0.97 0.91
CA ALA A 113 -18.87 -0.77 1.96
C ALA A 113 -18.21 -0.60 3.35
N ALA A 114 -17.15 -1.37 3.65
CA ALA A 114 -16.41 -1.21 4.90
C ALA A 114 -15.72 0.15 5.01
N ALA A 115 -15.13 0.65 3.92
CA ALA A 115 -14.53 1.99 3.87
C ALA A 115 -15.59 3.09 4.10
N ARG A 116 -16.79 2.95 3.51
CA ARG A 116 -17.92 3.86 3.74
C ARG A 116 -18.30 3.91 5.21
N LEU A 117 -18.49 2.75 5.85
CA LEU A 117 -18.79 2.66 7.29
C LEU A 117 -17.65 3.26 8.15
N GLY A 118 -16.40 3.15 7.71
CA GLY A 118 -15.25 3.78 8.38
C GLY A 118 -15.33 5.30 8.33
N MET A 119 -15.69 5.87 7.19
CA MET A 119 -15.86 7.32 7.02
C MET A 119 -17.04 7.85 7.83
N GLU A 120 -18.18 7.16 7.81
CA GLU A 120 -19.35 7.52 8.62
C GLU A 120 -19.01 7.48 10.12
N HIS A 121 -18.26 6.48 10.56
CA HIS A 121 -17.81 6.38 11.95
C HIS A 121 -16.91 7.54 12.34
N LEU A 122 -15.93 7.91 11.51
CA LEU A 122 -15.06 9.06 11.76
C LEU A 122 -15.86 10.36 11.77
N ALA A 123 -16.80 10.56 10.84
CA ALA A 123 -17.65 11.74 10.82
C ALA A 123 -18.44 11.93 12.12
N ALA A 124 -18.96 10.83 12.68
CA ALA A 124 -19.63 10.85 13.98
C ALA A 124 -18.69 11.20 15.15
N ARG A 125 -17.37 10.93 15.02
CA ARG A 125 -16.36 11.23 16.05
C ARG A 125 -15.83 12.67 15.97
N VAL A 126 -15.60 13.17 14.75
CA VAL A 126 -14.93 14.46 14.55
C VAL A 126 -15.90 15.60 14.19
N GLY A 127 -17.16 15.29 13.91
CA GLY A 127 -18.18 16.27 13.51
C GLY A 127 -17.86 16.89 12.15
N GLN A 128 -17.87 18.21 12.08
CA GLN A 128 -17.63 18.97 10.85
C GLN A 128 -16.14 19.16 10.50
N LYS A 129 -15.23 18.54 11.24
CA LYS A 129 -13.79 18.67 11.00
C LYS A 129 -13.37 17.84 9.76
N PRO A 130 -12.25 18.21 9.11
CA PRO A 130 -11.80 17.53 7.91
C PRO A 130 -11.50 16.06 8.18
N ILE A 131 -11.81 15.19 7.21
CA ILE A 131 -11.45 13.77 7.24
C ILE A 131 -10.62 13.47 6.01
N HIS A 132 -9.48 12.83 6.24
CA HIS A 132 -8.53 12.42 5.21
C HIS A 132 -8.58 10.90 5.04
N ILE A 133 -8.23 10.41 3.84
CA ILE A 133 -8.10 8.97 3.59
C ILE A 133 -6.68 8.67 3.12
N ILE A 134 -6.02 7.75 3.79
CA ILE A 134 -4.74 7.20 3.37
C ILE A 134 -4.96 5.77 2.90
N GLY A 135 -4.69 5.51 1.61
CA GLY A 135 -4.83 4.21 0.99
C GLY A 135 -3.48 3.65 0.54
N TYR A 136 -3.14 2.45 0.98
CA TYR A 136 -1.96 1.73 0.53
C TYR A 136 -2.36 0.59 -0.42
N SER A 137 -1.68 0.50 -1.56
CA SER A 137 -1.90 -0.54 -2.57
C SER A 137 -3.39 -0.65 -2.95
N THR A 138 -4.07 -1.74 -2.62
CA THR A 138 -5.52 -1.96 -2.83
C THR A 138 -6.39 -0.96 -2.04
N GLY A 139 -5.91 -0.43 -0.92
CA GLY A 139 -6.60 0.63 -0.18
C GLY A 139 -6.73 1.93 -0.96
N ALA A 140 -5.81 2.21 -1.90
CA ALA A 140 -5.83 3.43 -2.70
C ALA A 140 -7.03 3.50 -3.68
N PRO A 141 -7.31 2.50 -4.54
CA PRO A 141 -8.51 2.55 -5.37
C PRO A 141 -9.81 2.51 -4.55
N LEU A 142 -9.85 1.94 -3.34
CA LEU A 142 -10.99 2.08 -2.43
C LEU A 142 -11.19 3.52 -1.97
N ALA A 143 -10.10 4.23 -1.63
CA ALA A 143 -10.13 5.64 -1.28
C ALA A 143 -10.63 6.51 -2.44
N ILE A 144 -10.13 6.27 -3.66
CA ILE A 144 -10.57 6.97 -4.88
C ILE A 144 -12.06 6.68 -5.14
N ASN A 145 -12.47 5.40 -5.06
CA ASN A 145 -13.88 5.04 -5.27
C ASN A 145 -14.80 5.77 -4.30
N PHE A 146 -14.44 5.82 -3.01
CA PHE A 146 -15.21 6.57 -2.01
C PHE A 146 -15.27 8.07 -2.35
N ALA A 147 -14.16 8.69 -2.72
CA ALA A 147 -14.10 10.10 -3.07
C ALA A 147 -14.96 10.43 -4.31
N LEU A 148 -14.99 9.52 -5.30
CA LEU A 148 -15.88 9.62 -6.47
C LEU A 148 -17.36 9.51 -6.08
N ASP A 149 -17.72 8.59 -5.18
CA ASP A 149 -19.06 8.45 -4.64
C ASP A 149 -19.48 9.72 -3.88
N ALA A 150 -18.60 10.25 -3.04
CA ALA A 150 -18.87 11.46 -2.26
C ALA A 150 -19.02 12.68 -3.16
N GLY A 151 -18.17 12.83 -4.19
CA GLY A 151 -18.27 13.90 -5.19
C GLY A 151 -19.56 13.83 -6.03
N GLN A 152 -20.20 12.66 -6.10
CA GLN A 152 -21.49 12.43 -6.76
C GLN A 152 -22.69 12.55 -5.80
N GLY A 153 -22.46 12.81 -4.53
CA GLY A 153 -23.49 12.88 -3.50
C GLY A 153 -24.05 11.54 -3.04
N SER A 154 -23.41 10.42 -3.46
CA SER A 154 -23.81 9.06 -3.07
C SER A 154 -23.08 8.53 -1.84
N ALA A 155 -22.13 9.29 -1.29
CA ALA A 155 -21.44 9.03 -0.02
C ALA A 155 -21.13 10.34 0.72
N SER A 156 -20.89 10.24 2.02
CA SER A 156 -20.60 11.39 2.90
C SER A 156 -19.72 10.93 4.07
N PRO A 157 -18.84 11.80 4.62
CA PRO A 157 -18.49 13.13 4.13
C PRO A 157 -17.57 13.11 2.91
N ILE A 158 -17.44 14.25 2.22
CA ILE A 158 -16.40 14.42 1.17
C ILE A 158 -15.03 14.44 1.86
N PRO A 159 -14.07 13.60 1.44
CA PRO A 159 -12.72 13.64 2.02
C PRO A 159 -12.04 14.97 1.77
N ALA A 160 -11.31 15.49 2.77
CA ALA A 160 -10.54 16.72 2.64
C ALA A 160 -9.28 16.54 1.78
N SER A 161 -8.67 15.37 1.82
CA SER A 161 -7.56 14.96 0.93
C SER A 161 -7.45 13.43 0.83
N LEU A 162 -6.73 12.99 -0.19
CA LEU A 162 -6.31 11.60 -0.38
C LEU A 162 -4.78 11.50 -0.34
N VAL A 163 -4.26 10.50 0.37
CA VAL A 163 -2.87 10.06 0.28
C VAL A 163 -2.85 8.63 -0.23
N LEU A 164 -2.19 8.39 -1.34
CA LEU A 164 -2.18 7.12 -2.05
C LEU A 164 -0.74 6.59 -2.12
N ILE A 165 -0.46 5.57 -1.31
CA ILE A 165 0.87 4.93 -1.25
C ILE A 165 0.86 3.71 -2.17
N SER A 166 1.72 3.69 -3.18
CA SER A 166 1.79 2.62 -4.19
C SER A 166 0.40 2.20 -4.70
N PRO A 167 -0.41 3.12 -5.24
CA PRO A 167 -1.82 2.87 -5.55
C PRO A 167 -1.97 1.78 -6.61
N ALA A 168 -2.79 0.77 -6.34
CA ALA A 168 -3.10 -0.32 -7.27
C ALA A 168 -3.99 0.17 -8.42
N ILE A 169 -3.43 1.01 -9.31
CA ILE A 169 -4.05 1.52 -10.52
C ILE A 169 -3.28 0.94 -11.71
N GLY A 170 -3.97 0.39 -12.71
CA GLY A 170 -3.32 -0.24 -13.87
C GLY A 170 -2.58 -1.52 -13.50
N VAL A 171 -3.27 -2.44 -12.86
CA VAL A 171 -2.71 -3.76 -12.46
C VAL A 171 -2.27 -4.54 -13.70
N SER A 172 -1.11 -5.20 -13.58
CA SER A 172 -0.46 -5.91 -14.68
C SER A 172 -1.35 -6.96 -15.38
N PRO A 173 -1.10 -7.29 -16.66
CA PRO A 173 -1.82 -8.32 -17.40
C PRO A 173 -1.85 -9.70 -16.72
N ALA A 174 -0.86 -10.00 -15.85
CA ALA A 174 -0.84 -11.22 -15.05
C ALA A 174 -2.06 -11.34 -14.12
N ALA A 175 -2.63 -10.23 -13.65
CA ALA A 175 -3.86 -10.25 -12.85
C ALA A 175 -5.09 -10.60 -13.70
N ALA A 176 -5.09 -10.27 -14.99
CA ALA A 176 -6.16 -10.69 -15.92
C ALA A 176 -6.15 -12.22 -16.11
N LEU A 177 -4.97 -12.87 -16.09
CA LEU A 177 -4.85 -14.33 -16.16
C LEU A 177 -5.49 -15.04 -14.95
N ALA A 178 -5.58 -14.36 -13.79
CA ALA A 178 -6.25 -14.89 -12.61
C ALA A 178 -7.75 -15.16 -12.86
N VAL A 179 -8.41 -14.37 -13.70
CA VAL A 179 -9.82 -14.58 -14.07
C VAL A 179 -10.02 -15.94 -14.75
N TRP A 180 -9.11 -16.33 -15.65
CA TRP A 180 -9.15 -17.63 -16.33
C TRP A 180 -8.85 -18.79 -15.39
N LYS A 181 -7.83 -18.66 -14.54
CA LYS A 181 -7.49 -19.69 -13.55
C LYS A 181 -8.65 -19.96 -12.60
N ARG A 182 -9.37 -18.94 -12.18
CA ARG A 182 -10.55 -19.11 -11.31
C ARG A 182 -11.68 -19.91 -11.97
N ARG A 183 -11.94 -19.71 -13.26
CA ARG A 183 -12.94 -20.49 -13.97
C ARG A 183 -12.60 -21.98 -13.98
N LEU A 184 -11.32 -22.32 -14.10
CA LEU A 184 -10.84 -23.69 -14.01
C LEU A 184 -10.98 -24.28 -12.60
N ALA A 185 -10.82 -23.46 -11.55
CA ALA A 185 -10.97 -23.91 -10.17
C ALA A 185 -12.39 -24.38 -9.81
N LEU A 186 -13.40 -24.03 -10.60
CA LEU A 186 -14.79 -24.48 -10.41
C LEU A 186 -15.02 -25.91 -10.91
N LEU A 187 -14.08 -26.49 -11.66
CA LEU A 187 -14.18 -27.85 -12.16
C LEU A 187 -13.73 -28.85 -11.07
N PRO A 188 -14.38 -30.03 -10.94
CA PRO A 188 -13.99 -31.05 -9.99
C PRO A 188 -12.51 -31.44 -10.14
N GLY A 189 -11.78 -31.53 -9.02
CA GLY A 189 -10.35 -31.88 -9.01
C GLY A 189 -9.39 -30.72 -9.32
N LEU A 190 -9.88 -29.54 -9.72
CA LEU A 190 -9.03 -28.40 -10.09
C LEU A 190 -8.99 -27.30 -9.01
N GLY A 191 -9.32 -27.62 -7.76
CA GLY A 191 -9.33 -26.68 -6.62
C GLY A 191 -8.01 -25.95 -6.38
N ARG A 192 -6.85 -26.50 -6.80
CA ARG A 192 -5.54 -25.85 -6.74
C ARG A 192 -5.50 -24.50 -7.49
N TYR A 193 -6.32 -24.33 -8.52
CA TYR A 193 -6.42 -23.07 -9.29
C TYR A 193 -7.15 -21.95 -8.55
N ALA A 194 -7.74 -22.24 -7.37
CA ALA A 194 -8.26 -21.22 -6.47
C ALA A 194 -7.13 -20.34 -5.87
N TRP A 195 -5.89 -20.79 -5.97
CA TRP A 195 -4.71 -20.13 -5.45
C TRP A 195 -3.73 -19.80 -6.56
N LEU A 196 -3.24 -18.56 -6.55
CA LEU A 196 -2.10 -18.16 -7.39
C LEU A 196 -0.78 -18.63 -6.78
N GLN A 197 -0.73 -18.62 -5.44
CA GLN A 197 0.43 -19.04 -4.67
C GLN A 197 -0.03 -19.57 -3.32
N ILE A 198 0.52 -20.70 -2.89
CA ILE A 198 0.39 -21.24 -1.54
C ILE A 198 1.78 -21.29 -0.96
N GLN A 199 1.98 -20.66 0.20
CA GLN A 199 3.25 -20.64 0.92
C GLN A 199 3.02 -20.85 2.42
N PRO A 200 4.05 -21.25 3.16
CA PRO A 200 3.99 -21.25 4.62
C PRO A 200 3.63 -19.88 5.16
N GLU A 201 2.69 -19.81 6.08
CA GLU A 201 2.25 -18.58 6.74
C GLU A 201 3.16 -18.29 7.93
N PHE A 202 4.22 -17.51 7.73
CA PHE A 202 5.20 -17.15 8.74
C PHE A 202 5.14 -15.66 9.16
N ASP A 203 4.39 -14.85 8.42
CA ASP A 203 4.27 -13.43 8.70
C ASP A 203 3.04 -13.16 9.58
N PRO A 204 3.19 -12.55 10.77
CA PRO A 204 2.06 -12.33 11.69
C PRO A 204 1.00 -11.37 11.13
N TYR A 205 1.34 -10.49 10.17
CA TYR A 205 0.46 -9.42 9.71
C TYR A 205 0.16 -9.44 8.22
N LYS A 206 0.88 -10.26 7.43
CA LYS A 206 0.64 -10.43 5.99
C LYS A 206 0.34 -11.90 5.68
N TYR A 207 -0.52 -12.14 4.71
CA TYR A 207 -0.67 -13.47 4.15
C TYR A 207 0.44 -13.75 3.14
N ASN A 208 1.09 -14.89 3.27
CA ASN A 208 2.10 -15.37 2.32
C ASN A 208 1.43 -16.07 1.12
N SER A 209 0.28 -16.69 1.34
CA SER A 209 -0.53 -17.30 0.29
C SER A 209 -1.47 -16.28 -0.35
N PHE A 210 -1.71 -16.43 -1.67
CA PHE A 210 -2.51 -15.48 -2.42
C PHE A 210 -3.59 -16.17 -3.25
N ALA A 211 -4.86 -15.85 -2.96
CA ALA A 211 -6.00 -16.44 -3.66
C ALA A 211 -6.23 -15.79 -5.04
N THR A 212 -6.57 -16.63 -6.02
CA THR A 212 -6.94 -16.18 -7.39
C THR A 212 -8.12 -15.20 -7.36
N LYS A 213 -9.09 -15.42 -6.45
CA LYS A 213 -10.24 -14.53 -6.26
C LYS A 213 -9.81 -13.11 -5.85
N ALA A 214 -8.83 -12.97 -4.96
CA ALA A 214 -8.31 -11.67 -4.54
C ALA A 214 -7.76 -10.88 -5.72
N ALA A 215 -6.92 -11.50 -6.56
CA ALA A 215 -6.40 -10.86 -7.77
C ALA A 215 -7.51 -10.42 -8.74
N GLU A 216 -8.53 -11.27 -8.94
CA GLU A 216 -9.70 -10.92 -9.75
C GLU A 216 -10.44 -9.71 -9.19
N GLN A 217 -10.64 -9.64 -7.88
CA GLN A 217 -11.37 -8.52 -7.25
C GLN A 217 -10.58 -7.21 -7.34
N VAL A 218 -9.26 -7.24 -7.16
CA VAL A 218 -8.41 -6.07 -7.40
C VAL A 218 -8.53 -5.62 -8.85
N HIS A 219 -8.39 -6.53 -9.82
CA HIS A 219 -8.52 -6.21 -11.24
C HIS A 219 -9.88 -5.59 -11.58
N ARG A 220 -10.99 -6.15 -11.07
CA ARG A 220 -12.33 -5.60 -11.27
C ARG A 220 -12.48 -4.20 -10.70
N MET A 221 -12.04 -4.00 -9.47
CA MET A 221 -12.10 -2.70 -8.80
C MET A 221 -11.28 -1.65 -9.54
N THR A 222 -10.03 -1.96 -9.90
CA THR A 222 -9.17 -0.99 -10.61
C THR A 222 -9.74 -0.62 -11.96
N ARG A 223 -10.35 -1.58 -12.68
CA ARG A 223 -11.04 -1.29 -13.95
C ARG A 223 -12.21 -0.35 -13.75
N VAL A 224 -13.10 -0.62 -12.77
CA VAL A 224 -14.25 0.26 -12.48
C VAL A 224 -13.78 1.66 -12.09
N VAL A 225 -12.75 1.77 -11.26
CA VAL A 225 -12.19 3.07 -10.85
C VAL A 225 -11.60 3.80 -12.06
N SER A 226 -10.84 3.12 -12.93
CA SER A 226 -10.25 3.73 -14.14
C SER A 226 -11.33 4.21 -15.13
N GLU A 227 -12.39 3.43 -15.35
CA GLU A 227 -13.53 3.82 -16.19
C GLU A 227 -14.23 5.08 -15.63
N ARG A 228 -14.42 5.14 -14.31
CA ARG A 228 -15.02 6.31 -13.64
C ARG A 228 -14.15 7.56 -13.73
N ILE A 229 -12.83 7.40 -13.61
CA ILE A 229 -11.86 8.50 -13.74
C ILE A 229 -11.85 9.03 -15.18
N ALA A 230 -11.78 8.15 -16.17
CA ALA A 230 -11.82 8.55 -17.58
C ALA A 230 -13.10 9.33 -17.92
N ALA A 231 -14.23 8.96 -17.31
CA ALA A 231 -15.49 9.67 -17.48
C ALA A 231 -15.48 11.09 -16.87
N LEU A 232 -14.61 11.40 -15.90
CA LEU A 232 -14.47 12.76 -15.37
C LEU A 232 -13.90 13.73 -16.42
N GLY A 233 -12.92 13.29 -17.21
CA GLY A 233 -12.29 14.13 -18.25
C GLY A 233 -13.18 14.48 -19.45
N GLY A 234 -14.23 13.67 -19.72
CA GLY A 234 -15.06 13.79 -20.91
C GLY A 234 -16.37 14.59 -20.76
N SER A 235 -16.81 14.88 -19.55
CA SER A 235 -18.22 15.30 -19.32
C SER A 235 -18.43 16.78 -19.01
N GLY A 236 -17.43 17.65 -19.08
CA GLY A 236 -17.55 19.04 -18.61
C GLY A 236 -17.95 19.13 -17.13
N SER A 237 -17.86 18.00 -16.43
CA SER A 237 -18.23 17.87 -15.03
C SER A 237 -17.28 18.66 -14.15
N SER A 238 -17.78 19.64 -13.41
CA SER A 238 -17.04 20.36 -12.36
C SER A 238 -16.68 19.50 -11.15
N ARG A 239 -16.79 18.18 -11.27
CA ARG A 239 -16.55 17.22 -10.18
C ARG A 239 -15.07 17.04 -9.96
N LYS A 240 -14.56 17.58 -8.86
CA LYS A 240 -13.17 17.50 -8.45
C LYS A 240 -12.97 16.35 -7.48
N LEU A 241 -11.90 15.59 -7.69
CA LEU A 241 -11.35 14.82 -6.58
C LEU A 241 -10.66 15.78 -5.59
N PRO A 242 -10.64 15.47 -4.29
CA PRO A 242 -9.92 16.29 -3.32
C PRO A 242 -8.42 16.30 -3.62
N PRO A 243 -7.65 17.26 -3.07
CA PRO A 243 -6.19 17.25 -3.15
C PRO A 243 -5.64 15.86 -2.92
N THR A 244 -4.79 15.39 -3.81
CA THR A 244 -4.33 14.00 -3.82
C THR A 244 -2.81 13.96 -3.91
N LEU A 245 -2.18 13.35 -2.90
CA LEU A 245 -0.76 13.02 -2.88
C LEU A 245 -0.58 11.55 -3.25
N VAL A 246 0.22 11.28 -4.26
CA VAL A 246 0.61 9.91 -4.65
C VAL A 246 2.09 9.70 -4.33
N LEU A 247 2.41 8.65 -3.58
CA LEU A 247 3.76 8.26 -3.20
C LEU A 247 4.07 6.89 -3.81
N LYS A 248 5.09 6.78 -4.67
CA LYS A 248 5.34 5.57 -5.45
C LYS A 248 6.83 5.38 -5.78
N SER A 249 7.28 4.13 -5.80
CA SER A 249 8.58 3.77 -6.41
C SER A 249 8.48 3.84 -7.94
N ALA A 250 9.50 4.37 -8.60
CA ALA A 250 9.58 4.44 -10.05
C ALA A 250 9.58 3.05 -10.73
N VAL A 251 10.06 2.03 -10.01
CA VAL A 251 10.23 0.64 -10.50
C VAL A 251 9.28 -0.37 -9.84
N ASP A 252 8.13 0.09 -9.37
CA ASP A 252 7.13 -0.80 -8.78
C ASP A 252 6.61 -1.79 -9.82
N ALA A 253 7.02 -3.07 -9.68
CA ALA A 253 6.63 -4.14 -10.60
C ALA A 253 5.17 -4.61 -10.41
N THR A 254 4.53 -4.20 -9.32
CA THR A 254 3.13 -4.57 -9.02
C THR A 254 2.15 -3.64 -9.70
N VAL A 255 2.50 -2.35 -9.77
CA VAL A 255 1.65 -1.27 -10.28
C VAL A 255 2.43 -0.39 -11.24
N SER A 256 1.90 -0.20 -12.45
CA SER A 256 2.52 0.65 -13.48
C SER A 256 2.52 2.13 -13.07
N THR A 257 3.68 2.77 -13.18
CA THR A 257 3.79 4.23 -12.97
C THR A 257 3.11 5.00 -14.10
N ASP A 258 3.19 4.51 -15.36
CA ASP A 258 2.46 5.09 -16.49
C ASP A 258 0.95 5.07 -16.25
N ALA A 259 0.41 3.98 -15.70
CA ALA A 259 -1.01 3.91 -15.38
C ALA A 259 -1.44 4.92 -14.31
N VAL A 260 -0.57 5.22 -13.35
CA VAL A 260 -0.84 6.27 -12.35
C VAL A 260 -0.80 7.66 -13.00
N VAL A 261 0.16 7.92 -13.85
CA VAL A 261 0.31 9.21 -14.55
C VAL A 261 -0.78 9.38 -15.61
N ASP A 262 -0.83 8.47 -16.59
CA ASP A 262 -1.67 8.61 -17.78
C ASP A 262 -3.10 8.14 -17.56
N GLY A 263 -3.32 7.13 -16.68
CA GLY A 263 -4.65 6.58 -16.37
C GLY A 263 -5.36 7.23 -15.17
N PHE A 264 -4.65 8.02 -14.38
CA PHE A 264 -5.24 8.66 -13.19
C PHE A 264 -4.97 10.17 -13.13
N LEU A 265 -3.73 10.58 -12.83
CA LEU A 265 -3.44 11.98 -12.48
C LEU A 265 -3.70 12.97 -13.61
N LYS A 266 -3.47 12.59 -14.87
CA LYS A 266 -3.76 13.44 -16.04
C LYS A 266 -5.26 13.72 -16.26
N HIS A 267 -6.13 12.89 -15.70
CA HIS A 267 -7.58 13.07 -15.81
C HIS A 267 -8.16 13.95 -14.69
N LEU A 268 -7.34 14.33 -13.71
CA LEU A 268 -7.77 15.17 -12.61
C LEU A 268 -7.79 16.63 -13.05
N LEU A 269 -8.79 17.37 -12.61
CA LEU A 269 -8.81 18.83 -12.75
C LEU A 269 -7.66 19.43 -11.93
N PRO A 270 -7.02 20.50 -12.42
CA PRO A 270 -5.95 21.17 -11.69
C PRO A 270 -6.38 21.55 -10.29
N ASP A 271 -5.68 21.04 -9.31
CA ASP A 271 -5.78 21.34 -7.90
C ASP A 271 -4.42 21.06 -7.25
N ARG A 272 -4.34 20.97 -5.94
CA ARG A 272 -3.13 20.57 -5.20
C ARG A 272 -2.86 19.07 -5.30
N HIS A 273 -2.70 18.55 -6.53
CA HIS A 273 -2.31 17.16 -6.77
C HIS A 273 -0.80 17.06 -6.93
N GLU A 274 -0.22 15.98 -6.40
CA GLU A 274 1.21 15.76 -6.48
C GLU A 274 1.53 14.27 -6.63
N LEU A 275 2.55 13.98 -7.44
CA LEU A 275 3.19 12.68 -7.56
C LEU A 275 4.61 12.76 -6.99
N VAL A 276 4.88 12.00 -5.94
CA VAL A 276 6.22 11.77 -5.40
C VAL A 276 6.72 10.43 -5.90
N LEU A 277 7.78 10.45 -6.72
CA LEU A 277 8.45 9.27 -7.22
C LEU A 277 9.76 9.06 -6.47
N PHE A 278 9.91 7.89 -5.85
CA PHE A 278 11.19 7.40 -5.36
C PHE A 278 11.90 6.70 -6.52
N ASP A 279 13.00 7.28 -6.98
CA ASP A 279 13.80 6.76 -8.09
C ASP A 279 14.61 5.51 -7.65
N ILE A 280 15.37 4.96 -8.57
CA ILE A 280 16.36 3.93 -8.28
C ILE A 280 17.64 4.58 -7.75
N ASN A 281 18.48 3.79 -7.10
CA ASN A 281 19.84 4.19 -6.74
C ASN A 281 20.71 4.24 -7.99
N ARG A 282 20.77 5.38 -8.63
CA ARG A 282 21.53 5.61 -9.88
C ARG A 282 23.04 5.46 -9.72
N TYR A 283 23.52 5.59 -8.48
CA TYR A 283 24.92 5.32 -8.13
C TYR A 283 25.28 3.84 -8.26
N ALA A 284 24.35 2.94 -7.89
CA ALA A 284 24.62 1.50 -7.81
C ALA A 284 24.33 0.74 -9.09
N VAL A 285 23.60 1.32 -10.06
CA VAL A 285 23.08 0.59 -11.22
C VAL A 285 23.35 1.31 -12.54
N LYS A 286 23.92 0.56 -13.49
CA LYS A 286 23.96 0.98 -14.90
C LYS A 286 22.68 0.56 -15.62
N SER A 287 22.13 1.43 -16.46
CA SER A 287 20.89 1.19 -17.24
C SER A 287 20.94 -0.12 -18.05
N THR A 288 22.12 -0.54 -18.49
CA THR A 288 22.30 -1.80 -19.24
C THR A 288 21.97 -3.08 -18.45
N LEU A 289 21.93 -3.00 -17.12
CA LEU A 289 21.57 -4.11 -16.23
C LEU A 289 20.08 -4.18 -15.95
N LEU A 290 19.32 -3.12 -16.28
CA LEU A 290 17.87 -3.06 -16.07
C LEU A 290 17.13 -3.78 -17.19
N VAL A 291 16.03 -4.45 -16.86
CA VAL A 291 15.06 -4.96 -17.85
C VAL A 291 14.32 -3.78 -18.46
N ASP A 292 13.80 -2.91 -17.58
CA ASP A 292 13.13 -1.66 -17.95
C ASP A 292 13.79 -0.51 -17.16
N ASP A 293 14.39 0.44 -17.88
CA ASP A 293 14.96 1.64 -17.25
C ASP A 293 13.83 2.64 -16.96
N PRO A 294 13.62 3.06 -15.69
CA PRO A 294 12.63 4.09 -15.37
C PRO A 294 13.06 5.50 -15.82
N GLY A 295 14.30 5.67 -16.30
CA GLY A 295 14.86 6.96 -16.71
C GLY A 295 14.00 7.71 -17.74
N PRO A 296 13.62 7.09 -18.86
CA PRO A 296 12.75 7.74 -19.85
C PRO A 296 11.42 8.23 -19.28
N LEU A 297 10.78 7.44 -18.42
CA LEU A 297 9.53 7.84 -17.78
C LEU A 297 9.73 8.99 -16.79
N THR A 298 10.74 8.90 -15.92
CA THR A 298 11.04 9.97 -14.95
C THR A 298 11.43 11.27 -15.65
N ALA A 299 12.23 11.19 -16.72
CA ALA A 299 12.57 12.35 -17.54
C ALA A 299 11.32 12.97 -18.19
N ARG A 300 10.44 12.14 -18.78
CA ARG A 300 9.17 12.58 -19.37
C ARG A 300 8.31 13.34 -18.37
N VAL A 301 8.05 12.77 -17.20
CA VAL A 301 7.17 13.42 -16.22
C VAL A 301 7.77 14.68 -15.61
N MET A 302 9.11 14.76 -15.53
CA MET A 302 9.81 15.94 -15.03
C MET A 302 9.91 17.08 -16.05
N THR A 303 9.79 16.81 -17.36
CA THR A 303 9.89 17.82 -18.44
C THR A 303 8.56 18.17 -19.10
N ASP A 304 7.51 17.37 -18.92
CA ASP A 304 6.20 17.59 -19.53
C ASP A 304 5.46 18.76 -18.86
N ALA A 305 5.48 19.92 -19.55
CA ALA A 305 4.82 21.13 -19.08
C ALA A 305 3.27 21.10 -19.19
N THR A 306 2.69 20.02 -19.69
CA THR A 306 1.22 19.88 -19.80
C THR A 306 0.57 19.22 -18.59
N LEU A 307 1.37 18.66 -17.68
CA LEU A 307 0.85 17.94 -16.50
C LEU A 307 0.17 18.89 -15.53
N PRO A 308 -1.11 18.61 -15.14
CA PRO A 308 -1.89 19.46 -14.24
C PRO A 308 -1.57 19.25 -12.76
N PHE A 309 -0.49 18.55 -12.43
CA PHE A 309 -0.07 18.22 -11.06
C PHE A 309 1.44 18.43 -10.89
N ALA A 310 1.85 18.62 -9.63
CA ALA A 310 3.26 18.69 -9.28
C ALA A 310 3.91 17.31 -9.33
N VAL A 311 5.19 17.25 -9.69
CA VAL A 311 5.98 16.01 -9.64
C VAL A 311 7.21 16.25 -8.81
N THR A 312 7.41 15.43 -7.79
CA THR A 312 8.62 15.41 -6.97
C THR A 312 9.37 14.10 -7.20
N LEU A 313 10.62 14.21 -7.60
CA LEU A 313 11.52 13.08 -7.79
C LEU A 313 12.52 13.02 -6.64
N VAL A 314 12.47 11.94 -5.85
CA VAL A 314 13.43 11.61 -4.80
C VAL A 314 14.49 10.71 -5.42
N THR A 315 15.70 11.25 -5.64
CA THR A 315 16.76 10.62 -6.43
C THR A 315 18.15 10.93 -5.87
N ASN A 316 19.18 10.26 -6.37
CA ASN A 316 20.56 10.63 -6.02
C ASN A 316 20.84 12.10 -6.37
N GLU A 317 21.65 12.75 -5.55
CA GLU A 317 22.09 14.14 -5.80
C GLU A 317 22.78 14.26 -7.16
N ASP A 318 23.67 13.30 -7.43
CA ASP A 318 24.35 13.08 -8.70
C ASP A 318 24.63 11.57 -8.89
N PRO A 319 25.05 11.11 -10.10
CA PRO A 319 25.35 9.70 -10.37
C PRO A 319 26.52 9.10 -9.57
N GLU A 320 27.33 9.91 -8.93
CA GLU A 320 28.51 9.49 -8.17
C GLU A 320 28.26 9.51 -6.66
N SER A 321 27.08 9.96 -6.23
CA SER A 321 26.71 10.12 -4.83
C SER A 321 25.59 9.19 -4.42
N THR A 322 25.70 8.60 -3.23
CA THR A 322 24.58 7.89 -2.57
C THR A 322 23.61 8.83 -1.86
N MET A 323 24.00 10.12 -1.69
CA MET A 323 23.14 11.13 -1.08
C MET A 323 21.90 11.39 -1.91
N VAL A 324 20.79 11.69 -1.25
CA VAL A 324 19.48 11.80 -1.87
C VAL A 324 18.93 13.21 -1.76
N VAL A 325 18.35 13.69 -2.86
CA VAL A 325 17.67 14.98 -2.96
C VAL A 325 16.24 14.79 -3.47
N ALA A 326 15.35 15.70 -3.11
CA ALA A 326 14.05 15.86 -3.72
C ALA A 326 14.09 17.02 -4.73
N ARG A 327 13.77 16.71 -5.99
CA ARG A 327 13.65 17.69 -7.07
C ARG A 327 12.18 17.79 -7.47
N GLN A 328 11.67 19.02 -7.60
CA GLN A 328 10.27 19.25 -7.88
C GLN A 328 10.06 20.10 -9.11
N LYS A 329 9.04 19.78 -9.88
CA LYS A 329 8.41 20.70 -10.83
C LYS A 329 6.97 20.98 -10.41
N VAL A 330 6.52 22.21 -10.60
CA VAL A 330 5.15 22.62 -10.34
C VAL A 330 4.23 22.29 -11.53
N PRO A 331 2.89 22.26 -11.36
CA PRO A 331 1.94 22.06 -12.45
C PRO A 331 2.20 23.03 -13.61
N PHE A 332 1.99 22.54 -14.84
CA PHE A 332 2.13 23.33 -16.09
C PHE A 332 3.52 23.97 -16.28
N SER A 333 4.56 23.41 -15.71
CA SER A 333 5.94 23.87 -15.87
C SER A 333 6.86 22.71 -16.27
N ALA A 334 7.92 23.02 -17.02
CA ALA A 334 9.06 22.14 -17.24
C ALA A 334 10.27 22.53 -16.36
N GLU A 335 10.16 23.60 -15.59
CA GLU A 335 11.22 24.06 -14.71
C GLU A 335 11.30 23.17 -13.48
N VAL A 336 12.48 22.64 -13.22
CA VAL A 336 12.78 21.77 -12.06
C VAL A 336 13.66 22.51 -11.09
N SER A 337 13.22 22.55 -9.83
CA SER A 337 14.00 23.10 -8.73
C SER A 337 14.36 22.01 -7.71
N MET A 338 15.46 22.19 -7.00
CA MET A 338 15.77 21.36 -5.84
C MET A 338 14.90 21.83 -4.67
N LEU A 339 14.07 20.92 -4.14
CA LEU A 339 13.19 21.18 -3.02
C LEU A 339 13.96 21.08 -1.69
N GLU A 340 14.62 19.94 -1.47
CA GLU A 340 15.45 19.72 -0.28
C GLU A 340 16.50 18.63 -0.53
N ARG A 341 17.55 18.62 0.31
CA ARG A 341 18.48 17.51 0.46
C ARG A 341 18.03 16.68 1.65
N LEU A 342 17.91 15.36 1.48
CA LEU A 342 17.56 14.47 2.56
C LEU A 342 18.79 14.12 3.40
N ASP A 343 18.63 14.03 4.71
CA ASP A 343 19.67 13.58 5.65
C ASP A 343 19.84 12.05 5.62
N THR A 344 19.60 11.44 4.47
CA THR A 344 19.58 9.98 4.29
C THR A 344 20.20 9.64 2.94
N ALA A 345 21.10 8.65 2.95
CA ALA A 345 21.70 8.11 1.74
C ALA A 345 21.07 6.76 1.37
N TRP A 346 21.19 6.35 0.13
CA TRP A 346 20.89 4.99 -0.28
C TRP A 346 21.72 3.98 0.50
N PRO A 347 21.10 2.96 1.14
CA PRO A 347 21.85 1.88 1.76
C PRO A 347 22.71 1.12 0.73
N ARG A 348 23.87 0.64 1.15
CA ARG A 348 24.76 -0.14 0.27
C ARG A 348 24.05 -1.39 -0.25
N GLY A 349 24.21 -1.66 -1.55
CA GLY A 349 23.64 -2.84 -2.20
C GLY A 349 22.13 -2.77 -2.49
N VAL A 350 21.48 -1.66 -2.13
CA VAL A 350 20.06 -1.45 -2.43
C VAL A 350 19.94 -0.62 -3.71
N ILE A 351 19.22 -1.18 -4.69
CA ILE A 351 19.05 -0.57 -6.02
C ILE A 351 17.74 0.21 -6.10
N SER A 352 16.70 -0.27 -5.44
CA SER A 352 15.37 0.34 -5.53
C SER A 352 14.53 0.07 -4.29
N LEU A 353 13.51 0.91 -4.08
CA LEU A 353 12.47 0.62 -3.11
C LEU A 353 11.46 -0.35 -3.70
N SER A 354 11.12 -1.40 -2.97
CA SER A 354 10.01 -2.26 -3.33
C SER A 354 8.67 -1.66 -2.93
N HIS A 355 7.62 -2.05 -3.64
CA HIS A 355 6.23 -1.71 -3.31
C HIS A 355 5.90 -1.95 -1.81
N VAL A 356 6.35 -3.08 -1.26
CA VAL A 356 6.05 -3.48 0.12
C VAL A 356 6.86 -2.74 1.17
N ALA A 357 7.93 -2.04 0.80
CA ALA A 357 8.78 -1.32 1.74
C ALA A 357 8.23 0.06 2.11
N LEU A 358 7.52 0.71 1.19
CA LEU A 358 7.11 2.12 1.31
C LEU A 358 6.39 2.48 2.61
N PRO A 359 5.45 1.68 3.14
CA PRO A 359 4.70 2.06 4.34
C PRO A 359 5.43 1.79 5.66
N PHE A 360 6.62 1.17 5.66
CA PHE A 360 7.30 0.77 6.88
C PHE A 360 8.51 1.64 7.19
N PRO A 361 8.62 2.21 8.41
CA PRO A 361 9.79 2.98 8.82
C PRO A 361 11.00 2.07 9.10
N PRO A 362 12.24 2.63 9.15
CA PRO A 362 13.45 1.89 9.48
C PRO A 362 13.46 1.28 10.88
N ASP A 363 12.72 1.84 11.81
CA ASP A 363 12.57 1.36 13.20
C ASP A 363 11.34 0.45 13.40
N ASP A 364 10.68 0.00 12.33
CA ASP A 364 9.56 -0.94 12.44
C ASP A 364 10.03 -2.23 13.14
N PRO A 365 9.34 -2.67 14.23
CA PRO A 365 9.80 -3.80 15.04
C PRO A 365 9.78 -5.15 14.30
N LEU A 366 9.05 -5.27 13.19
CA LEU A 366 8.97 -6.51 12.41
C LEU A 366 9.76 -6.44 11.09
N TYR A 367 9.68 -5.31 10.38
CA TYR A 367 10.23 -5.16 9.01
C TYR A 367 11.38 -4.15 8.91
N GLY A 368 11.76 -3.50 10.01
CA GLY A 368 12.72 -2.41 10.03
C GLY A 368 14.15 -2.79 9.66
N GLU A 369 15.06 -1.87 9.87
CA GLU A 369 16.49 -2.03 9.55
C GLU A 369 17.21 -2.92 10.56
N ARG A 370 16.80 -2.86 11.84
CA ARG A 370 17.46 -3.57 12.94
C ARG A 370 16.43 -4.32 13.79
N PRO A 371 16.77 -5.54 14.25
CA PRO A 371 15.92 -6.23 15.18
C PRO A 371 15.75 -5.42 16.47
N PRO A 372 14.57 -5.45 17.09
CA PRO A 372 14.38 -4.93 18.43
C PRO A 372 15.34 -5.70 19.37
N GLY A 373 15.90 -5.03 20.38
CA GLY A 373 16.94 -5.59 21.24
C GLY A 373 16.55 -6.81 22.08
N ASN A 374 15.42 -7.45 21.80
CA ASN A 374 14.94 -8.68 22.40
C ASN A 374 15.07 -9.83 21.38
N GLU A 375 15.90 -10.83 21.68
CA GLU A 375 16.19 -11.97 20.77
C GLU A 375 14.98 -12.88 20.52
N ASP A 376 13.97 -12.86 21.38
CA ASP A 376 12.77 -13.72 21.27
C ASP A 376 11.70 -13.15 20.31
N VAL A 377 11.92 -12.00 19.72
CA VAL A 377 10.94 -11.36 18.84
C VAL A 377 11.23 -11.68 17.38
N LEU A 378 10.24 -12.23 16.68
CA LEU A 378 10.34 -12.44 15.23
C LEU A 378 10.65 -11.12 14.51
N PHE A 379 11.72 -11.12 13.72
CA PHE A 379 12.16 -10.02 12.91
C PHE A 379 12.31 -10.45 11.44
N LEU A 380 11.63 -9.79 10.53
CA LEU A 380 11.58 -10.14 9.11
C LEU A 380 12.33 -9.15 8.21
N GLY A 381 12.83 -8.07 8.76
CA GLY A 381 13.48 -7.00 7.99
C GLY A 381 14.73 -7.46 7.23
N GLN A 382 15.49 -8.40 7.79
CA GLN A 382 16.71 -8.94 7.20
C GLN A 382 16.50 -10.26 6.44
N MET A 383 15.30 -10.84 6.48
CA MET A 383 15.05 -12.17 5.90
C MET A 383 14.78 -12.17 4.39
N SER A 384 14.82 -11.03 3.74
CA SER A 384 14.48 -10.93 2.32
C SER A 384 15.71 -10.64 1.48
N LEU A 385 16.20 -11.64 0.80
CA LEU A 385 17.35 -11.57 -0.13
C LEU A 385 16.91 -11.39 -1.58
N GLN A 386 15.72 -10.83 -1.84
CA GLN A 386 15.19 -10.67 -3.19
C GLN A 386 15.03 -9.19 -3.53
N GLY A 387 15.47 -8.80 -4.70
CA GLY A 387 15.20 -7.48 -5.27
C GLY A 387 13.76 -7.37 -5.81
N GLU A 388 13.43 -6.25 -6.41
CA GLU A 388 12.15 -6.08 -7.11
C GLU A 388 12.11 -7.00 -8.32
N ARG A 389 11.04 -7.79 -8.44
CA ARG A 389 10.91 -8.79 -9.53
C ARG A 389 10.93 -8.09 -10.88
N GLY A 390 11.72 -8.64 -11.80
CA GLY A 390 11.78 -8.16 -13.17
C GLY A 390 12.57 -6.87 -13.40
N LEU A 391 13.17 -6.28 -12.34
CA LEU A 391 13.95 -5.04 -12.47
C LEU A 391 15.31 -5.28 -13.15
N LEU A 392 16.03 -6.33 -12.76
CA LEU A 392 17.34 -6.65 -13.30
C LEU A 392 17.30 -7.91 -14.17
N LYS A 393 18.22 -8.01 -15.13
CA LYS A 393 18.48 -9.21 -15.92
C LYS A 393 19.09 -10.34 -15.08
N LEU A 394 19.50 -10.05 -13.85
CA LEU A 394 20.01 -11.03 -12.88
C LEU A 394 18.85 -11.75 -12.19
N PRO A 395 19.06 -13.01 -11.76
CA PRO A 395 18.06 -13.73 -10.97
C PRO A 395 17.66 -12.94 -9.71
N ALA A 396 16.36 -12.84 -9.47
CA ALA A 396 15.83 -12.06 -8.33
C ALA A 396 16.34 -12.57 -6.97
N ASP A 397 16.69 -13.85 -6.88
CA ASP A 397 17.20 -14.50 -5.67
C ASP A 397 18.60 -13.98 -5.24
N TRP A 398 19.28 -13.28 -6.12
CA TRP A 398 20.59 -12.70 -5.86
C TRP A 398 20.52 -11.25 -5.36
N LEU A 399 19.34 -10.69 -5.29
CA LEU A 399 19.12 -9.28 -4.97
C LEU A 399 18.60 -9.10 -3.54
N LEU A 400 19.23 -8.20 -2.80
CA LEU A 400 18.75 -7.80 -1.49
C LEU A 400 17.53 -6.88 -1.62
N ARG A 401 16.43 -7.24 -0.94
CA ARG A 401 15.21 -6.45 -0.90
C ARG A 401 14.97 -5.88 0.48
N LEU A 402 14.88 -4.57 0.58
CA LEU A 402 14.43 -3.91 1.80
C LEU A 402 12.93 -4.17 2.04
N ARG A 403 12.57 -4.33 3.30
CA ARG A 403 11.18 -4.36 3.76
C ARG A 403 10.73 -3.06 4.43
N HIS A 404 11.65 -2.14 4.67
CA HIS A 404 11.40 -0.80 5.18
C HIS A 404 11.81 0.26 4.15
N ASN A 405 11.34 1.46 4.35
CA ASN A 405 11.66 2.63 3.53
C ASN A 405 12.74 3.47 4.24
N PRO A 406 13.97 3.52 3.76
CA PRO A 406 15.01 4.37 4.36
C PRO A 406 14.67 5.86 4.28
N PHE A 407 13.78 6.27 3.37
CA PHE A 407 13.29 7.64 3.21
C PHE A 407 11.92 7.86 3.87
N TYR A 408 11.56 7.01 4.86
CA TYR A 408 10.25 7.06 5.51
C TYR A 408 9.99 8.41 6.19
N ALA A 409 10.99 9.00 6.84
CA ALA A 409 10.86 10.32 7.46
C ALA A 409 10.47 11.41 6.44
N TYR A 410 10.97 11.31 5.20
CA TYR A 410 10.52 12.20 4.12
C TYR A 410 9.05 11.92 3.74
N LEU A 411 8.69 10.63 3.52
CA LEU A 411 7.31 10.25 3.23
C LEU A 411 6.36 10.76 4.32
N GLU A 412 6.68 10.56 5.58
CA GLU A 412 5.88 10.94 6.74
C GLU A 412 5.65 12.45 6.82
N ARG A 413 6.69 13.26 6.58
CA ARG A 413 6.55 14.73 6.53
C ARG A 413 5.69 15.22 5.37
N ARG A 414 5.58 14.44 4.28
CA ARG A 414 4.75 14.79 3.12
C ARG A 414 3.27 14.45 3.33
N VAL A 415 2.98 13.49 4.20
CA VAL A 415 1.61 13.08 4.56
C VAL A 415 1.00 14.04 5.55
#